data_508ca38f391213706ceee282d24a544c
#
_entry.id   508ca38f391213706ceee282d24a544c
#
_cell.length_a   1.000
_cell.length_b   1.000
_cell.length_c   1.000
_cell.angle_alpha   90.00
_cell.angle_beta   90.00
_cell.angle_gamma   90.00
#
_symmetry.space_group_name_H-M   'P 1'
#
loop_
_entity.id
_entity.type
_entity.pdbx_description
1 polymer ?
#
loop_
_entity_poly.entity_id
_entity_poly.type
_entity_poly.pdbx_seq_one_letter_code
_entity_poly.pdbx_strand_id
1 'polypeptide(L)'
;FRTDDLKPLPYFTIMPEHFGRLYRMIQLNSAPTIRINLETEFYHEPENNVNIIGEISGNDAKLKSESILVGAHFDSWHAATGATDNGANCVVLVEALRILKQIGYKPKRTIKIGLWGGEEQAFLGSAAYANKHFGALNEEPNSESKKVTAYLNLDNGAGLIRGIYLQNNELARPFFKNIFAPISTLSTGAITIENTLSTDHETFDYYYIPSFQFIQDDLAYGTATHHTNLDFLEYVHEDDIMKNAVILAWTIYSLDNKKEKIPRKEN
;
A
#
# COMPACT_ATOMS: atom_id res chain seq x y z
N PHE A 1 -10.60 -15.02 5.75
CA PHE A 1 -11.21 -15.78 6.86
C PHE A 1 -12.58 -16.27 6.43
N ARG A 2 -12.77 -17.59 6.37
CA ARG A 2 -14.09 -18.19 6.12
C ARG A 2 -14.79 -18.34 7.47
N THR A 3 -15.93 -17.71 7.60
CA THR A 3 -16.72 -17.63 8.83
C THR A 3 -17.50 -18.91 9.17
N ASP A 4 -17.59 -19.85 8.23
CA ASP A 4 -18.65 -20.86 8.29
C ASP A 4 -18.33 -22.08 9.16
N ASP A 5 -17.06 -22.33 9.54
CA ASP A 5 -16.68 -23.55 10.26
C ASP A 5 -15.59 -23.40 11.33
N LEU A 6 -15.06 -22.23 11.58
CA LEU A 6 -13.97 -22.05 12.53
C LEU A 6 -14.47 -21.28 13.75
N LYS A 7 -14.35 -21.87 14.93
CA LYS A 7 -14.31 -21.11 16.18
C LYS A 7 -12.90 -20.52 16.28
N PRO A 8 -12.68 -19.28 15.87
CA PRO A 8 -11.35 -18.68 15.93
C PRO A 8 -10.91 -18.59 17.39
N LEU A 9 -9.66 -18.96 17.65
CA LEU A 9 -9.06 -18.69 18.95
C LEU A 9 -8.95 -17.16 19.10
N PRO A 10 -9.24 -16.63 20.30
CA PRO A 10 -9.02 -15.23 20.59
C PRO A 10 -7.56 -14.85 20.30
N TYR A 11 -7.36 -13.82 19.51
CA TYR A 11 -6.05 -13.30 19.14
C TYR A 11 -5.90 -11.88 19.67
N PHE A 12 -4.75 -11.57 20.26
CA PHE A 12 -4.47 -10.26 20.84
C PHE A 12 -3.06 -9.81 20.48
N THR A 13 -2.95 -8.58 20.04
CA THR A 13 -1.67 -7.89 19.96
C THR A 13 -1.43 -7.18 21.29
N ILE A 14 -0.25 -7.37 21.88
CA ILE A 14 0.15 -6.69 23.11
C ILE A 14 1.46 -5.94 22.89
N MET A 15 1.61 -4.83 23.59
CA MET A 15 2.84 -4.01 23.49
C MET A 15 4.09 -4.84 23.82
N PRO A 16 5.21 -4.60 23.15
CA PRO A 16 6.48 -5.30 23.37
C PRO A 16 6.94 -5.29 24.85
N GLU A 17 6.69 -4.20 25.56
CA GLU A 17 7.00 -4.07 27.00
C GLU A 17 6.22 -5.07 27.83
N HIS A 18 4.93 -5.22 27.59
CA HIS A 18 4.08 -6.18 28.29
C HIS A 18 4.46 -7.61 27.90
N PHE A 19 4.66 -7.87 26.61
CA PHE A 19 5.14 -9.17 26.14
C PHE A 19 6.47 -9.55 26.81
N GLY A 20 7.45 -8.65 26.75
CA GLY A 20 8.76 -8.87 27.36
C GLY A 20 8.69 -9.09 28.88
N ARG A 21 7.75 -8.43 29.58
CA ARG A 21 7.51 -8.67 30.99
C ARG A 21 6.97 -10.08 31.24
N LEU A 22 5.94 -10.49 30.52
CA LEU A 22 5.37 -11.83 30.63
C LEU A 22 6.40 -12.91 30.31
N TYR A 23 7.18 -12.73 29.25
CA TYR A 23 8.25 -13.63 28.87
C TYR A 23 9.28 -13.80 29.99
N ARG A 24 9.77 -12.70 30.58
CA ARG A 24 10.73 -12.75 31.68
C ARG A 24 10.14 -13.44 32.94
N MET A 25 8.87 -13.23 33.24
CA MET A 25 8.21 -13.92 34.34
C MET A 25 8.24 -15.43 34.16
N ILE A 26 7.92 -15.90 32.92
CA ILE A 26 7.97 -17.33 32.56
C ILE A 26 9.40 -17.88 32.73
N GLN A 27 10.42 -17.15 32.23
CA GLN A 27 11.82 -17.55 32.35
C GLN A 27 12.29 -17.66 33.81
N LEU A 28 11.68 -16.89 34.70
CA LEU A 28 11.94 -16.93 36.16
C LEU A 28 11.04 -17.92 36.90
N ASN A 29 10.38 -18.84 36.18
CA ASN A 29 9.42 -19.80 36.74
C ASN A 29 8.25 -19.16 37.50
N SER A 30 7.92 -17.91 37.22
CA SER A 30 6.73 -17.25 37.72
C SER A 30 5.64 -17.36 36.64
N ALA A 31 4.58 -18.12 36.93
CA ALA A 31 3.48 -18.31 36.00
C ALA A 31 2.55 -17.07 36.02
N PRO A 32 2.60 -16.18 35.00
CA PRO A 32 1.70 -15.04 34.93
C PRO A 32 0.27 -15.51 34.59
N THR A 33 -0.71 -14.90 35.24
CA THR A 33 -2.13 -15.08 34.88
C THR A 33 -2.63 -13.81 34.21
N ILE A 34 -3.24 -13.97 33.04
CA ILE A 34 -3.88 -12.89 32.32
C ILE A 34 -5.39 -13.11 32.37
N ARG A 35 -6.13 -12.05 32.70
CA ARG A 35 -7.58 -12.03 32.57
C ARG A 35 -7.95 -11.24 31.34
N ILE A 36 -8.71 -11.83 30.44
CA ILE A 36 -9.18 -11.23 29.22
C ILE A 36 -10.70 -11.19 29.23
N ASN A 37 -11.27 -10.06 28.87
CA ASN A 37 -12.70 -9.93 28.58
C ASN A 37 -12.78 -9.42 27.14
N LEU A 38 -13.37 -10.19 26.24
CA LEU A 38 -13.50 -9.89 24.83
C LEU A 38 -14.95 -10.15 24.40
N GLU A 39 -15.56 -9.13 23.85
CA GLU A 39 -16.87 -9.23 23.21
C GLU A 39 -16.70 -8.81 21.75
N THR A 40 -17.07 -9.69 20.83
CA THR A 40 -17.00 -9.44 19.38
C THR A 40 -18.29 -9.86 18.72
N GLU A 41 -18.69 -9.15 17.68
CA GLU A 41 -19.86 -9.44 16.89
C GLU A 41 -19.51 -9.44 15.40
N PHE A 42 -20.05 -10.39 14.66
CA PHE A 42 -19.91 -10.43 13.20
C PHE A 42 -21.05 -9.66 12.54
N TYR A 43 -20.70 -8.66 11.74
CA TYR A 43 -21.66 -7.92 10.92
C TYR A 43 -21.60 -8.45 9.50
N HIS A 44 -22.74 -8.90 8.97
CA HIS A 44 -22.85 -9.43 7.62
C HIS A 44 -23.48 -8.37 6.68
N GLU A 45 -22.71 -7.32 6.40
CA GLU A 45 -23.10 -6.21 5.52
C GLU A 45 -22.15 -6.11 4.34
N PRO A 46 -22.16 -7.09 3.38
CA PRO A 46 -21.20 -7.17 2.28
C PRO A 46 -21.24 -5.95 1.35
N GLU A 47 -22.36 -5.24 1.28
CA GLU A 47 -22.52 -4.01 0.53
C GLU A 47 -21.69 -2.83 1.03
N ASN A 48 -21.21 -2.90 2.27
CA ASN A 48 -20.35 -1.87 2.87
C ASN A 48 -18.86 -2.10 2.55
N ASN A 49 -18.50 -3.26 2.01
CA ASN A 49 -17.13 -3.56 1.60
C ASN A 49 -16.92 -3.08 0.16
N VAL A 50 -16.24 -1.97 0.00
CA VAL A 50 -16.05 -1.32 -1.29
C VAL A 50 -14.58 -0.96 -1.55
N ASN A 51 -14.21 -0.86 -2.82
CA ASN A 51 -13.02 -0.14 -3.25
C ASN A 51 -13.43 1.24 -3.77
N ILE A 52 -12.60 2.24 -3.57
CA ILE A 52 -12.80 3.57 -4.15
C ILE A 52 -11.76 3.76 -5.25
N ILE A 53 -12.23 4.00 -6.47
CA ILE A 53 -11.35 4.21 -7.62
C ILE A 53 -11.50 5.64 -8.11
N GLY A 54 -10.38 6.37 -8.13
CA GLY A 54 -10.28 7.68 -8.74
C GLY A 54 -9.41 7.64 -10.00
N GLU A 55 -9.74 8.45 -11.02
CA GLU A 55 -8.91 8.51 -12.22
C GLU A 55 -8.80 9.90 -12.85
N ILE A 56 -7.67 10.10 -13.53
CA ILE A 56 -7.47 11.16 -14.52
C ILE A 56 -7.24 10.47 -15.86
N SER A 57 -8.18 10.63 -16.78
CA SER A 57 -8.12 9.97 -18.08
C SER A 57 -6.94 10.47 -18.92
N GLY A 58 -6.25 9.54 -19.56
CA GLY A 58 -5.19 9.82 -20.50
C GLY A 58 -5.69 10.50 -21.77
N ASN A 59 -4.89 11.37 -22.38
CA ASN A 59 -5.25 12.11 -23.58
C ASN A 59 -4.40 11.81 -24.82
N ASP A 60 -3.34 11.04 -24.70
CA ASP A 60 -2.54 10.65 -25.86
C ASP A 60 -3.27 9.59 -26.70
N ALA A 61 -3.28 9.76 -28.00
CA ALA A 61 -4.04 8.89 -28.90
C ALA A 61 -3.57 7.42 -28.87
N LYS A 62 -2.30 7.16 -28.52
CA LYS A 62 -1.71 5.81 -28.48
C LYS A 62 -1.63 5.25 -27.07
N LEU A 63 -1.39 6.11 -26.06
CA LEU A 63 -1.07 5.69 -24.70
C LEU A 63 -2.25 5.77 -23.73
N LYS A 64 -3.37 6.44 -24.08
CA LYS A 64 -4.52 6.61 -23.18
C LYS A 64 -5.18 5.31 -22.73
N SER A 65 -4.98 4.21 -23.46
CA SER A 65 -5.46 2.87 -23.06
C SER A 65 -4.53 2.17 -22.07
N GLU A 66 -3.33 2.71 -21.85
CA GLU A 66 -2.43 2.26 -20.81
C GLU A 66 -2.72 3.00 -19.50
N SER A 67 -2.34 2.42 -18.38
CA SER A 67 -2.54 3.04 -17.07
C SER A 67 -1.32 2.94 -16.16
N ILE A 68 -1.24 3.91 -15.26
CA ILE A 68 -0.43 3.87 -14.05
C ILE A 68 -1.42 3.73 -12.90
N LEU A 69 -1.28 2.69 -12.10
CA LEU A 69 -2.13 2.42 -10.95
C LEU A 69 -1.35 2.66 -9.66
N VAL A 70 -1.96 3.36 -8.72
CA VAL A 70 -1.38 3.63 -7.41
C VAL A 70 -2.39 3.21 -6.35
N GLY A 71 -1.95 2.59 -5.27
CA GLY A 71 -2.86 2.07 -4.25
C GLY A 71 -2.37 2.26 -2.82
N ALA A 72 -3.35 2.30 -1.93
CA ALA A 72 -3.26 2.19 -0.49
C ALA A 72 -4.57 1.62 0.01
N HIS A 73 -4.56 0.85 1.09
CA HIS A 73 -5.83 0.39 1.68
C HIS A 73 -6.44 1.46 2.59
N PHE A 74 -7.75 1.44 2.75
CA PHE A 74 -8.45 2.42 3.59
C PHE A 74 -9.26 1.79 4.72
N ASP A 75 -9.28 0.47 4.82
CA ASP A 75 -9.68 -0.25 6.02
C ASP A 75 -8.58 -0.22 7.07
N SER A 76 -8.90 -0.63 8.29
CA SER A 76 -7.97 -0.66 9.41
C SER A 76 -8.42 -1.65 10.48
N TRP A 77 -7.55 -1.97 11.42
CA TRP A 77 -7.92 -2.74 12.59
C TRP A 77 -8.85 -1.96 13.55
N HIS A 78 -9.70 -2.68 14.28
CA HIS A 78 -10.86 -2.14 15.01
C HIS A 78 -10.56 -1.21 16.18
N ALA A 79 -9.36 -1.28 16.75
CA ALA A 79 -9.11 -0.67 18.06
C ALA A 79 -8.63 0.78 18.00
N ALA A 80 -8.39 1.31 16.80
CA ALA A 80 -7.89 2.67 16.55
C ALA A 80 -8.53 3.25 15.28
N THR A 81 -8.01 4.39 14.81
CA THR A 81 -8.55 5.07 13.61
C THR A 81 -7.85 4.68 12.31
N GLY A 82 -6.77 3.89 12.36
CA GLY A 82 -5.99 3.53 11.18
C GLY A 82 -5.29 4.73 10.55
N ALA A 83 -4.76 5.65 11.38
CA ALA A 83 -4.18 6.89 10.85
C ALA A 83 -2.85 6.65 10.14
N THR A 84 -1.98 5.79 10.68
CA THR A 84 -0.71 5.41 10.07
C THR A 84 -0.84 4.18 9.19
N ASP A 85 -1.85 3.34 9.45
CA ASP A 85 -2.15 2.08 8.79
C ASP A 85 -3.65 2.02 8.38
N ASN A 86 -4.07 2.63 7.26
CA ASN A 86 -3.25 3.23 6.21
C ASN A 86 -3.86 4.56 5.73
N GLY A 87 -4.62 5.26 6.61
CA GLY A 87 -5.35 6.49 6.29
C GLY A 87 -4.46 7.61 5.74
N ALA A 88 -3.27 7.80 6.32
CA ALA A 88 -2.31 8.82 5.88
C ALA A 88 -1.93 8.64 4.40
N ASN A 89 -1.66 7.41 3.96
CA ASN A 89 -1.29 7.13 2.59
C ASN A 89 -2.48 7.25 1.63
N CYS A 90 -3.70 6.96 2.07
CA CYS A 90 -4.91 7.28 1.30
C CYS A 90 -4.99 8.79 0.98
N VAL A 91 -4.71 9.64 1.98
CA VAL A 91 -4.65 11.10 1.79
C VAL A 91 -3.55 11.49 0.82
N VAL A 92 -2.36 10.90 0.92
CA VAL A 92 -1.25 11.12 -0.01
C VAL A 92 -1.64 10.82 -1.46
N LEU A 93 -2.35 9.71 -1.71
CA LEU A 93 -2.81 9.34 -3.05
C LEU A 93 -3.77 10.39 -3.62
N VAL A 94 -4.77 10.77 -2.85
CA VAL A 94 -5.79 11.76 -3.27
C VAL A 94 -5.14 13.11 -3.53
N GLU A 95 -4.24 13.54 -2.63
CA GLU A 95 -3.54 14.82 -2.75
C GLU A 95 -2.59 14.84 -3.96
N ALA A 96 -1.88 13.76 -4.25
CA ALA A 96 -1.04 13.66 -5.44
C ALA A 96 -1.85 13.86 -6.74
N LEU A 97 -3.06 13.26 -6.83
CA LEU A 97 -3.94 13.49 -7.96
C LEU A 97 -4.47 14.93 -8.01
N ARG A 98 -4.79 15.50 -6.83
CA ARG A 98 -5.23 16.89 -6.73
C ARG A 98 -4.14 17.85 -7.22
N ILE A 99 -2.87 17.61 -6.84
CA ILE A 99 -1.70 18.39 -7.32
C ILE A 99 -1.63 18.33 -8.85
N LEU A 100 -1.63 17.13 -9.44
CA LEU A 100 -1.55 16.96 -10.89
C LEU A 100 -2.70 17.68 -11.61
N LYS A 101 -3.92 17.57 -11.08
CA LYS A 101 -5.08 18.27 -11.64
C LYS A 101 -4.97 19.79 -11.51
N GLN A 102 -4.51 20.29 -10.35
CA GLN A 102 -4.39 21.71 -10.06
C GLN A 102 -3.38 22.43 -10.96
N ILE A 103 -2.24 21.75 -11.26
CA ILE A 103 -1.25 22.30 -12.21
C ILE A 103 -1.69 22.17 -13.67
N GLY A 104 -2.89 21.66 -13.94
CA GLY A 104 -3.42 21.49 -15.29
C GLY A 104 -2.75 20.36 -16.08
N TYR A 105 -2.11 19.40 -15.41
CA TYR A 105 -1.44 18.28 -16.08
C TYR A 105 -2.44 17.47 -16.92
N LYS A 106 -2.03 17.16 -18.16
CA LYS A 106 -2.79 16.33 -19.08
C LYS A 106 -1.99 15.03 -19.30
N PRO A 107 -2.31 13.95 -18.57
CA PRO A 107 -1.54 12.73 -18.65
C PRO A 107 -1.68 12.08 -20.04
N LYS A 108 -0.65 11.38 -20.47
CA LYS A 108 -0.66 10.57 -21.69
C LYS A 108 -1.41 9.27 -21.47
N ARG A 109 -1.08 8.58 -20.36
CA ARG A 109 -1.75 7.36 -19.86
C ARG A 109 -2.82 7.73 -18.86
N THR A 110 -3.78 6.86 -18.69
CA THR A 110 -4.76 7.01 -17.60
C THR A 110 -4.07 6.78 -16.26
N ILE A 111 -4.20 7.74 -15.34
CA ILE A 111 -3.71 7.61 -13.97
C ILE A 111 -4.88 7.16 -13.11
N LYS A 112 -4.71 6.07 -12.36
CA LYS A 112 -5.74 5.55 -11.45
C LYS A 112 -5.20 5.47 -10.03
N ILE A 113 -6.01 5.84 -9.05
CA ILE A 113 -5.79 5.47 -7.65
C ILE A 113 -6.82 4.44 -7.25
N GLY A 114 -6.39 3.46 -6.44
CA GLY A 114 -7.25 2.51 -5.76
C GLY A 114 -7.10 2.68 -4.26
N LEU A 115 -8.20 2.98 -3.56
CA LEU A 115 -8.26 2.85 -2.12
C LEU A 115 -8.94 1.50 -1.87
N TRP A 116 -8.17 0.55 -1.36
CA TRP A 116 -8.58 -0.85 -1.24
C TRP A 116 -9.27 -1.10 0.08
N GLY A 117 -10.38 -1.83 0.07
CA GLY A 117 -11.05 -2.27 1.27
C GLY A 117 -10.71 -3.72 1.61
N GLY A 118 -10.57 -4.04 2.91
CA GLY A 118 -10.31 -5.40 3.37
C GLY A 118 -8.90 -5.90 3.05
N GLU A 119 -7.92 -5.03 3.04
CA GLU A 119 -6.49 -5.38 2.94
C GLU A 119 -6.09 -6.23 4.13
N GLU A 120 -6.45 -5.78 5.32
CA GLU A 120 -6.17 -6.40 6.62
C GLU A 120 -6.76 -7.83 6.77
N GLN A 121 -7.66 -8.21 5.87
CA GLN A 121 -8.23 -9.55 5.79
C GLN A 121 -7.75 -10.32 4.55
N ALA A 122 -6.47 -10.14 4.17
CA ALA A 122 -5.80 -10.79 3.05
C ALA A 122 -6.17 -10.21 1.67
N PHE A 123 -6.01 -8.89 1.52
CA PHE A 123 -6.04 -8.15 0.24
C PHE A 123 -7.36 -8.28 -0.53
N LEU A 124 -8.49 -8.41 0.18
CA LEU A 124 -9.78 -8.75 -0.45
C LEU A 124 -10.16 -7.76 -1.55
N GLY A 125 -9.95 -6.47 -1.31
CA GLY A 125 -10.34 -5.41 -2.24
C GLY A 125 -9.48 -5.38 -3.49
N SER A 126 -8.15 -5.38 -3.35
CA SER A 126 -7.23 -5.40 -4.49
C SER A 126 -7.37 -6.70 -5.29
N ALA A 127 -7.56 -7.86 -4.61
CA ALA A 127 -7.79 -9.14 -5.25
C ALA A 127 -9.11 -9.14 -6.06
N ALA A 128 -10.19 -8.61 -5.50
CA ALA A 128 -11.46 -8.49 -6.21
C ALA A 128 -11.35 -7.58 -7.44
N TYR A 129 -10.63 -6.47 -7.31
CA TYR A 129 -10.35 -5.57 -8.43
C TYR A 129 -9.53 -6.29 -9.51
N ALA A 130 -8.44 -6.94 -9.12
CA ALA A 130 -7.57 -7.63 -10.05
C ALA A 130 -8.27 -8.79 -10.77
N ASN A 131 -9.04 -9.62 -10.06
CA ASN A 131 -9.86 -10.67 -10.65
C ASN A 131 -10.83 -10.13 -11.69
N LYS A 132 -11.49 -9.03 -11.39
CA LYS A 132 -12.47 -8.40 -12.28
C LYS A 132 -11.85 -7.87 -13.57
N HIS A 133 -10.62 -7.32 -13.48
CA HIS A 133 -10.02 -6.59 -14.59
C HIS A 133 -8.95 -7.38 -15.34
N PHE A 134 -8.24 -8.29 -14.68
CA PHE A 134 -7.05 -8.95 -15.23
C PHE A 134 -7.22 -10.46 -15.45
N GLY A 135 -8.35 -11.03 -15.06
CA GLY A 135 -8.64 -12.46 -15.16
C GLY A 135 -8.78 -13.12 -13.80
N ALA A 136 -9.34 -14.32 -13.76
CA ALA A 136 -9.53 -15.04 -12.51
C ALA A 136 -8.19 -15.47 -11.90
N LEU A 137 -8.15 -15.59 -10.58
CA LEU A 137 -7.00 -16.13 -9.86
C LEU A 137 -6.72 -17.56 -10.39
N ASN A 138 -5.47 -17.89 -10.64
CA ASN A 138 -4.98 -19.15 -11.23
C ASN A 138 -5.25 -19.32 -12.74
N GLU A 139 -5.68 -18.28 -13.44
CA GLU A 139 -5.71 -18.24 -14.89
C GLU A 139 -4.58 -17.35 -15.43
N GLU A 140 -4.20 -17.53 -16.69
CA GLU A 140 -3.27 -16.60 -17.33
C GLU A 140 -3.87 -15.20 -17.38
N PRO A 141 -3.12 -14.17 -16.96
CA PRO A 141 -3.61 -12.79 -16.99
C PRO A 141 -4.01 -12.36 -18.39
N ASN A 142 -5.16 -11.71 -18.51
CA ASN A 142 -5.66 -11.24 -19.77
C ASN A 142 -4.84 -10.04 -20.31
N SER A 143 -5.17 -9.57 -21.52
CA SER A 143 -4.45 -8.48 -22.17
C SER A 143 -4.51 -7.13 -21.41
N GLU A 144 -5.49 -6.95 -20.51
CA GLU A 144 -5.63 -5.70 -19.75
C GLU A 144 -4.50 -5.53 -18.73
N SER A 145 -4.00 -6.63 -18.13
CA SER A 145 -2.85 -6.57 -17.23
C SER A 145 -1.63 -5.97 -17.94
N LYS A 146 -1.46 -6.26 -19.24
CA LYS A 146 -0.35 -5.73 -20.07
C LYS A 146 -0.44 -4.22 -20.32
N LYS A 147 -1.62 -3.63 -20.13
CA LYS A 147 -1.84 -2.17 -20.28
C LYS A 147 -1.42 -1.40 -19.03
N VAL A 148 -1.35 -2.05 -17.87
CA VAL A 148 -0.85 -1.41 -16.65
C VAL A 148 0.67 -1.27 -16.75
N THR A 149 1.16 -0.04 -16.70
CA THR A 149 2.59 0.31 -16.80
C THR A 149 3.33 -0.02 -15.53
N ALA A 150 2.72 0.30 -14.38
CA ALA A 150 3.21 -0.02 -13.05
C ALA A 150 2.07 0.09 -12.05
N TYR A 151 2.19 -0.66 -10.95
CA TYR A 151 1.47 -0.45 -9.71
C TYR A 151 2.43 0.07 -8.64
N LEU A 152 2.04 1.15 -7.97
CA LEU A 152 2.81 1.77 -6.89
C LEU A 152 1.99 1.67 -5.61
N ASN A 153 2.54 1.07 -4.57
CA ASN A 153 1.88 0.88 -3.28
C ASN A 153 2.48 1.79 -2.21
N LEU A 154 1.61 2.39 -1.39
CA LEU A 154 2.00 3.07 -0.18
C LEU A 154 1.33 2.39 1.01
N ASP A 155 2.14 1.68 1.80
CA ASP A 155 1.67 0.92 2.96
C ASP A 155 2.86 0.51 3.83
N ASN A 156 3.55 1.51 4.37
CA ASN A 156 4.71 1.35 5.27
C ASN A 156 4.71 2.43 6.36
N GLY A 157 3.53 2.70 6.91
CA GLY A 157 3.33 3.76 7.89
C GLY A 157 3.20 5.15 7.27
N ALA A 158 3.25 6.18 8.10
CA ALA A 158 3.00 7.58 7.72
C ALA A 158 4.29 8.42 7.54
N GLY A 159 5.46 7.80 7.60
CA GLY A 159 6.73 8.52 7.51
C GLY A 159 7.09 8.99 6.10
N LEU A 160 8.14 9.81 6.01
CA LEU A 160 8.60 10.37 4.74
C LEU A 160 9.07 9.28 3.79
N ILE A 161 8.67 9.36 2.52
CA ILE A 161 9.15 8.48 1.46
C ILE A 161 10.65 8.71 1.24
N ARG A 162 11.43 7.62 1.36
CA ARG A 162 12.88 7.58 1.16
C ARG A 162 13.29 6.96 -0.16
N GLY A 163 12.42 6.19 -0.77
CA GLY A 163 12.74 5.48 -2.00
C GLY A 163 11.74 4.38 -2.33
N ILE A 164 12.23 3.30 -2.91
CA ILE A 164 11.37 2.23 -3.42
C ILE A 164 12.03 0.85 -3.30
N TYR A 165 11.23 -0.14 -2.97
CA TYR A 165 11.55 -1.55 -3.10
C TYR A 165 11.25 -2.02 -4.52
N LEU A 166 12.24 -2.61 -5.20
CA LEU A 166 12.10 -3.06 -6.59
C LEU A 166 11.37 -4.40 -6.73
N GLN A 167 11.05 -5.05 -5.63
CA GLN A 167 10.30 -6.32 -5.60
C GLN A 167 10.94 -7.38 -6.53
N ASN A 168 12.25 -7.56 -6.42
CA ASN A 168 13.06 -8.44 -7.28
C ASN A 168 13.10 -8.03 -8.78
N ASN A 169 12.60 -6.85 -9.16
CA ASN A 169 12.66 -6.35 -10.53
C ASN A 169 13.84 -5.40 -10.74
N GLU A 170 15.05 -5.95 -10.89
CA GLU A 170 16.25 -5.14 -11.08
C GLU A 170 16.23 -4.28 -12.35
N LEU A 171 15.47 -4.70 -13.37
CA LEU A 171 15.31 -3.95 -14.61
C LEU A 171 14.61 -2.59 -14.40
N ALA A 172 13.89 -2.43 -13.30
CA ALA A 172 13.25 -1.15 -12.93
C ALA A 172 14.22 -0.13 -12.31
N ARG A 173 15.39 -0.56 -11.82
CA ARG A 173 16.35 0.32 -11.13
C ARG A 173 16.75 1.58 -11.93
N PRO A 174 17.07 1.51 -13.21
CA PRO A 174 17.40 2.71 -13.99
C PRO A 174 16.24 3.71 -14.09
N PHE A 175 15.01 3.21 -14.12
CA PHE A 175 13.81 4.04 -14.14
C PHE A 175 13.69 4.87 -12.86
N PHE A 176 13.75 4.22 -11.70
CA PHE A 176 13.62 4.90 -10.42
C PHE A 176 14.81 5.78 -10.08
N LYS A 177 16.05 5.42 -10.45
CA LYS A 177 17.20 6.32 -10.35
C LYS A 177 16.95 7.63 -11.10
N ASN A 178 16.44 7.55 -12.33
CA ASN A 178 16.16 8.74 -13.13
C ASN A 178 14.97 9.55 -12.60
N ILE A 179 14.00 8.90 -11.95
CA ILE A 179 12.82 9.55 -11.35
C ILE A 179 13.23 10.30 -10.09
N PHE A 180 14.02 9.69 -9.22
CA PHE A 180 14.36 10.28 -7.92
C PHE A 180 15.52 11.26 -7.95
N ALA A 181 16.42 11.19 -8.94
CA ALA A 181 17.56 12.10 -9.04
C ALA A 181 17.18 13.60 -9.00
N PRO A 182 16.14 14.07 -9.74
CA PRO A 182 15.75 15.48 -9.70
C PRO A 182 15.16 15.95 -8.38
N ILE A 183 14.63 15.03 -7.57
CA ILE A 183 14.01 15.32 -6.27
C ILE A 183 14.82 14.79 -5.08
N SER A 184 16.09 14.53 -5.28
CA SER A 184 17.00 14.03 -4.22
C SER A 184 17.06 14.93 -2.98
N THR A 185 16.77 16.23 -3.13
CA THR A 185 16.65 17.18 -2.01
C THR A 185 15.49 16.86 -1.06
N LEU A 186 14.51 16.07 -1.50
CA LEU A 186 13.44 15.54 -0.66
C LEU A 186 13.84 14.24 0.05
N SER A 187 15.15 13.94 0.09
CA SER A 187 15.72 12.75 0.72
C SER A 187 15.26 11.41 0.10
N THR A 188 14.85 11.43 -1.16
CA THR A 188 14.58 10.24 -1.95
C THR A 188 15.87 9.69 -2.57
N GLY A 189 15.95 8.39 -2.79
CA GLY A 189 17.09 7.78 -3.45
C GLY A 189 17.46 6.39 -2.96
N ALA A 190 16.85 5.91 -1.89
CA ALA A 190 16.95 4.53 -1.47
C ALA A 190 16.27 3.63 -2.51
N ILE A 191 17.03 2.78 -3.19
CA ILE A 191 16.51 1.84 -4.18
C ILE A 191 17.11 0.49 -3.86
N THR A 192 16.32 -0.41 -3.32
CA THR A 192 16.73 -1.76 -2.97
C THR A 192 16.06 -2.80 -3.86
N ILE A 193 16.75 -3.91 -4.10
CA ILE A 193 16.20 -5.06 -4.84
C ILE A 193 15.22 -5.87 -3.98
N GLU A 194 15.19 -5.64 -2.68
CA GLU A 194 14.39 -6.40 -1.73
C GLU A 194 12.93 -6.53 -2.18
N ASN A 195 12.37 -7.66 -1.79
CA ASN A 195 10.96 -7.98 -1.96
C ASN A 195 10.29 -7.90 -0.59
N THR A 196 9.43 -6.91 -0.43
CA THR A 196 8.56 -6.83 0.74
C THR A 196 7.32 -7.69 0.51
N LEU A 197 6.70 -8.13 1.59
CA LEU A 197 5.52 -8.99 1.56
C LEU A 197 4.38 -8.34 2.34
N SER A 198 3.22 -8.95 2.27
CA SER A 198 2.06 -8.68 3.12
C SER A 198 1.41 -7.31 2.89
N THR A 199 1.25 -6.90 1.62
CA THR A 199 0.38 -5.78 1.24
C THR A 199 -0.05 -5.87 -0.24
N ASP A 200 -0.98 -5.03 -0.66
CA ASP A 200 -1.72 -5.07 -1.93
C ASP A 200 -0.87 -5.19 -3.21
N HIS A 201 0.41 -4.78 -3.19
CA HIS A 201 1.27 -4.91 -4.38
C HIS A 201 1.50 -6.36 -4.79
N GLU A 202 1.42 -7.31 -3.85
CA GLU A 202 1.53 -8.74 -4.16
C GLU A 202 0.41 -9.20 -5.08
N THR A 203 -0.80 -8.68 -4.86
CA THR A 203 -1.94 -8.97 -5.73
C THR A 203 -1.62 -8.62 -7.18
N PHE A 204 -1.07 -7.44 -7.45
CA PHE A 204 -0.79 -7.00 -8.81
C PHE A 204 0.46 -7.67 -9.40
N ASP A 205 1.45 -7.97 -8.56
CA ASP A 205 2.64 -8.73 -8.97
C ASP A 205 2.28 -10.13 -9.46
N TYR A 206 1.29 -10.76 -8.84
CA TYR A 206 0.73 -12.04 -9.29
C TYR A 206 0.22 -12.01 -10.74
N TYR A 207 -0.29 -10.86 -11.19
CA TYR A 207 -0.74 -10.64 -12.58
C TYR A 207 0.39 -10.16 -13.51
N TYR A 208 1.65 -10.34 -13.11
CA TYR A 208 2.85 -9.89 -13.83
C TYR A 208 2.86 -8.39 -14.11
N ILE A 209 2.14 -7.60 -13.33
CA ILE A 209 2.20 -6.14 -13.38
C ILE A 209 3.44 -5.70 -12.58
N PRO A 210 4.33 -4.84 -13.14
CA PRO A 210 5.45 -4.30 -12.39
C PRO A 210 4.95 -3.55 -11.16
N SER A 211 5.05 -4.16 -9.98
CA SER A 211 4.48 -3.69 -8.73
C SER A 211 5.57 -3.34 -7.74
N PHE A 212 5.43 -2.21 -7.05
CA PHE A 212 6.48 -1.65 -6.20
C PHE A 212 5.88 -1.09 -4.92
N GLN A 213 6.61 -1.25 -3.81
CA GLN A 213 6.28 -0.66 -2.52
C GLN A 213 7.24 0.49 -2.23
N PHE A 214 6.74 1.65 -1.79
CA PHE A 214 7.59 2.73 -1.35
C PHE A 214 8.28 2.40 -0.02
N ILE A 215 9.52 2.88 0.13
CA ILE A 215 10.24 2.89 1.39
C ILE A 215 9.84 4.15 2.14
N GLN A 216 9.34 4.01 3.35
CA GLN A 216 8.97 5.12 4.22
C GLN A 216 9.76 5.06 5.54
N ASP A 217 9.96 6.21 6.19
CA ASP A 217 10.53 6.23 7.54
C ASP A 217 9.58 5.52 8.50
N ASP A 218 10.12 4.64 9.32
CA ASP A 218 9.33 3.84 10.24
C ASP A 218 8.62 4.69 11.31
N LEU A 219 9.24 5.77 11.76
CA LEU A 219 8.76 6.58 12.89
C LEU A 219 8.41 5.67 14.07
N ALA A 220 7.12 5.60 14.42
CA ALA A 220 6.60 4.71 15.44
C ALA A 220 5.78 3.54 14.85
N TYR A 221 5.77 3.35 13.52
CA TYR A 221 4.91 2.38 12.85
C TYR A 221 5.21 0.96 13.34
N GLY A 222 6.41 0.45 13.14
CA GLY A 222 6.77 -0.91 13.52
C GLY A 222 6.86 -1.16 15.02
N THR A 223 6.89 -0.10 15.84
CA THR A 223 7.08 -0.23 17.29
C THR A 223 5.85 0.09 18.13
N ALA A 224 4.91 0.88 17.62
CA ALA A 224 3.79 1.34 18.40
C ALA A 224 2.44 1.31 17.68
N THR A 225 2.33 1.71 16.41
CA THR A 225 1.03 1.93 15.79
C THR A 225 0.55 0.76 14.93
N HIS A 226 1.42 0.04 14.25
CA HIS A 226 1.06 -1.05 13.34
C HIS A 226 0.23 -2.13 14.05
N HIS A 227 -1.02 -2.29 13.62
CA HIS A 227 -2.01 -3.24 14.15
C HIS A 227 -2.29 -3.11 15.66
N THR A 228 -2.21 -1.90 16.21
CA THR A 228 -2.44 -1.64 17.62
C THR A 228 -3.55 -0.63 17.88
N ASN A 229 -3.95 -0.51 19.13
CA ASN A 229 -4.90 0.51 19.58
C ASN A 229 -4.25 1.90 19.80
N LEU A 230 -3.07 2.14 19.26
CA LEU A 230 -2.37 3.41 19.33
C LEU A 230 -2.31 4.12 17.96
N ASP A 231 -2.89 3.53 16.92
CA ASP A 231 -2.86 4.09 15.58
C ASP A 231 -3.83 5.26 15.40
N PHE A 232 -3.40 6.42 15.91
CA PHE A 232 -4.14 7.68 15.85
C PHE A 232 -3.35 8.78 15.14
N LEU A 233 -4.03 9.89 14.85
CA LEU A 233 -3.51 11.02 14.08
C LEU A 233 -2.25 11.65 14.68
N GLU A 234 -2.04 11.54 15.99
CA GLU A 234 -0.88 12.09 16.69
C GLU A 234 0.46 11.53 16.20
N TYR A 235 0.45 10.37 15.54
CA TYR A 235 1.63 9.75 14.95
C TYR A 235 1.86 10.14 13.48
N VAL A 236 0.99 10.96 12.90
CA VAL A 236 1.10 11.44 11.52
C VAL A 236 1.72 12.82 11.49
N HIS A 237 2.80 12.99 10.75
CA HIS A 237 3.50 14.25 10.60
C HIS A 237 3.04 14.97 9.31
N GLU A 238 2.41 16.13 9.43
CA GLU A 238 1.88 16.91 8.31
C GLU A 238 2.93 17.16 7.23
N ASP A 239 4.14 17.60 7.63
CA ASP A 239 5.25 17.85 6.71
C ASP A 239 5.64 16.67 5.86
N ASP A 240 5.61 15.46 6.43
CA ASP A 240 5.96 14.23 5.71
C ASP A 240 4.86 13.87 4.72
N ILE A 241 3.59 13.97 5.12
CA ILE A 241 2.44 13.71 4.25
C ILE A 241 2.42 14.68 3.05
N MET A 242 2.67 15.97 3.29
CA MET A 242 2.75 16.96 2.20
C MET A 242 3.88 16.63 1.22
N LYS A 243 5.08 16.28 1.72
CA LYS A 243 6.21 15.89 0.88
C LYS A 243 5.94 14.58 0.13
N ASN A 244 5.32 13.59 0.78
CA ASN A 244 4.95 12.32 0.16
C ASN A 244 4.00 12.53 -1.02
N ALA A 245 3.01 13.42 -0.89
CA ALA A 245 2.11 13.76 -1.98
C ALA A 245 2.85 14.37 -3.18
N VAL A 246 3.84 15.23 -2.93
CA VAL A 246 4.69 15.80 -3.98
C VAL A 246 5.57 14.74 -4.63
N ILE A 247 6.21 13.87 -3.82
CA ILE A 247 7.06 12.78 -4.32
C ILE A 247 6.23 11.82 -5.19
N LEU A 248 5.04 11.47 -4.75
CA LEU A 248 4.15 10.58 -5.50
C LEU A 248 3.67 11.24 -6.79
N ALA A 249 3.21 12.49 -6.75
CA ALA A 249 2.80 13.23 -7.94
C ALA A 249 3.94 13.33 -8.96
N TRP A 250 5.16 13.62 -8.51
CA TRP A 250 6.35 13.63 -9.36
C TRP A 250 6.67 12.25 -9.95
N THR A 251 6.54 11.19 -9.15
CA THR A 251 6.79 9.82 -9.61
C THR A 251 5.80 9.43 -10.71
N ILE A 252 4.52 9.71 -10.50
CA ILE A 252 3.46 9.47 -11.51
C ILE A 252 3.73 10.28 -12.78
N TYR A 253 3.99 11.59 -12.64
CA TYR A 253 4.33 12.46 -13.77
C TYR A 253 5.53 11.94 -14.55
N SER A 254 6.57 11.54 -13.86
CA SER A 254 7.80 11.04 -14.46
C SER A 254 7.60 9.73 -15.22
N LEU A 255 6.83 8.79 -14.64
CA LEU A 255 6.48 7.52 -15.29
C LEU A 255 5.64 7.75 -16.54
N ASP A 256 4.63 8.62 -16.45
CA ASP A 256 3.75 8.92 -17.59
C ASP A 256 4.51 9.55 -18.77
N ASN A 257 5.58 10.31 -18.48
CA ASN A 257 6.40 10.95 -19.50
C ASN A 257 7.49 10.06 -20.11
N LYS A 258 7.70 8.84 -19.60
CA LYS A 258 8.58 7.86 -20.24
C LYS A 258 7.92 7.29 -21.50
N LYS A 259 8.72 7.11 -22.54
CA LYS A 259 8.27 6.41 -23.77
C LYS A 259 8.12 4.91 -23.51
N GLU A 260 9.03 4.35 -22.75
CA GLU A 260 9.12 2.93 -22.44
C GLU A 260 8.38 2.64 -21.13
N LYS A 261 7.73 1.49 -21.06
CA LYS A 261 7.16 0.96 -19.83
C LYS A 261 8.28 0.40 -18.95
N ILE A 262 8.01 0.34 -17.65
CA ILE A 262 8.88 -0.44 -16.76
C ILE A 262 8.86 -1.90 -17.23
N PRO A 263 10.02 -2.53 -17.40
CA PRO A 263 10.11 -3.93 -17.77
C PRO A 263 9.42 -4.82 -16.72
N ARG A 264 8.78 -5.88 -17.19
CA ARG A 264 8.25 -6.92 -16.33
C ARG A 264 9.38 -7.83 -15.87
N LYS A 265 9.20 -8.48 -14.72
CA LYS A 265 10.14 -9.53 -14.28
C LYS A 265 10.23 -10.60 -15.36
N GLU A 266 11.43 -11.13 -15.55
CA GLU A 266 11.61 -12.38 -16.29
C GLU A 266 11.19 -13.52 -15.37
N ASN A 267 10.39 -14.46 -15.90
CA ASN A 267 9.95 -15.65 -15.17
C ASN A 267 11.09 -16.65 -14.99
#